data_854f8ef0302ef7703cc86adb1e0b0191
#
_entry.id   854f8ef0302ef7703cc86adb1e0b0191
#
_cell.length_a   1.000
_cell.length_b   1.000
_cell.length_c   1.000
_cell.angle_alpha   90.00
_cell.angle_beta   90.00
_cell.angle_gamma   90.00
#
_symmetry.space_group_name_H-M   'P 1'
#
loop_
_entity.id
_entity.type
_entity.pdbx_description
1 polymer ?
#
loop_
_entity_poly.entity_id
_entity_poly.type
_entity_poly.pdbx_seq_one_letter_code
_entity_poly.pdbx_strand_id
1 'polypeptide(L)'
;MTHAGLHAQQGCTDPLAINYSSNASVNDGSCVYESTNHTMENIADLNGSILNENSGIIFLNDHLLTINDGGNSNTIFEIDTLGSIIREITVLNASNVDWEAISQNSQSVFVGDIGNNSGSRENL
;
A
#
# COMPACT_ATOMS: atom_id res chain seq x y z
N MET A 1 -49.12 -12.09 -17.29
CA MET A 1 -48.02 -12.32 -16.33
C MET A 1 -47.07 -11.14 -16.42
N THR A 2 -47.10 -10.24 -15.43
CA THR A 2 -46.22 -9.07 -15.37
C THR A 2 -44.89 -9.50 -14.77
N HIS A 3 -43.84 -9.41 -15.55
CA HIS A 3 -42.49 -9.61 -15.04
C HIS A 3 -42.10 -8.38 -14.22
N ALA A 4 -42.09 -8.50 -12.90
CA ALA A 4 -41.41 -7.53 -12.06
C ALA A 4 -39.91 -7.64 -12.32
N GLY A 5 -39.34 -6.68 -13.05
CA GLY A 5 -37.91 -6.56 -13.22
C GLY A 5 -37.28 -6.29 -11.87
N LEU A 6 -36.40 -7.18 -11.39
CA LEU A 6 -35.52 -6.92 -10.27
C LEU A 6 -34.55 -5.84 -10.71
N HIS A 7 -34.81 -4.59 -10.39
CA HIS A 7 -33.81 -3.52 -10.54
C HIS A 7 -32.81 -3.65 -9.40
N ALA A 8 -31.53 -3.70 -9.75
CA ALA A 8 -30.46 -3.61 -8.78
C ALA A 8 -30.57 -2.29 -8.02
N GLN A 9 -30.72 -2.35 -6.70
CA GLN A 9 -30.83 -1.15 -5.88
C GLN A 9 -29.43 -0.58 -5.65
N GLN A 10 -29.24 0.65 -6.06
CA GLN A 10 -28.01 1.41 -5.84
C GLN A 10 -27.97 2.01 -4.43
N GLY A 11 -26.78 2.15 -3.88
CA GLY A 11 -26.51 2.73 -2.56
C GLY A 11 -25.18 2.26 -2.00
N CYS A 12 -24.85 2.71 -0.80
CA CYS A 12 -23.64 2.26 -0.11
C CYS A 12 -23.78 0.81 0.36
N THR A 13 -22.87 -0.07 -0.09
CA THR A 13 -22.84 -1.49 0.28
C THR A 13 -21.80 -1.82 1.35
N ASP A 14 -21.03 -0.83 1.84
CA ASP A 14 -20.02 -1.03 2.87
C ASP A 14 -20.64 -0.95 4.27
N PRO A 15 -20.64 -2.04 5.07
CA PRO A 15 -21.21 -2.05 6.43
C PRO A 15 -20.51 -1.09 7.41
N LEU A 16 -19.31 -0.61 7.09
CA LEU A 16 -18.55 0.35 7.91
C LEU A 16 -18.95 1.81 7.64
N ALA A 17 -19.72 2.07 6.58
CA ALA A 17 -20.15 3.41 6.25
C ALA A 17 -21.37 3.83 7.10
N ILE A 18 -21.45 5.12 7.44
CA ILE A 18 -22.55 5.72 8.20
C ILE A 18 -23.90 5.55 7.46
N ASN A 19 -23.88 5.62 6.14
CA ASN A 19 -25.03 5.51 5.27
C ASN A 19 -25.15 4.14 4.58
N TYR A 20 -24.66 3.09 5.23
CA TYR A 20 -24.82 1.72 4.74
C TYR A 20 -26.30 1.38 4.50
N SER A 21 -26.58 0.75 3.37
CA SER A 21 -27.91 0.26 3.02
C SER A 21 -27.87 -1.24 2.78
N SER A 22 -28.47 -2.02 3.68
CA SER A 22 -28.60 -3.48 3.51
C SER A 22 -29.44 -3.88 2.29
N ASN A 23 -30.21 -2.96 1.71
CA ASN A 23 -30.99 -3.18 0.50
C ASN A 23 -30.20 -2.89 -0.79
N ALA A 24 -29.08 -2.18 -0.70
CA ALA A 24 -28.23 -1.91 -1.87
C ALA A 24 -27.57 -3.20 -2.34
N SER A 25 -27.66 -3.47 -3.63
CA SER A 25 -26.98 -4.59 -4.30
C SER A 25 -25.86 -4.13 -5.24
N VAL A 26 -25.76 -2.82 -5.47
CA VAL A 26 -24.69 -2.19 -6.26
C VAL A 26 -24.20 -0.96 -5.53
N ASN A 27 -22.90 -0.89 -5.27
CA ASN A 27 -22.26 0.30 -4.71
C ASN A 27 -22.23 1.42 -5.76
N ASP A 28 -22.87 2.54 -5.44
CA ASP A 28 -22.94 3.73 -6.30
C ASP A 28 -21.89 4.79 -5.98
N GLY A 29 -20.96 4.49 -5.07
CA GLY A 29 -19.92 5.42 -4.62
C GLY A 29 -20.39 6.43 -3.57
N SER A 30 -21.61 6.30 -3.05
CA SER A 30 -22.21 7.24 -2.09
C SER A 30 -21.80 6.98 -0.64
N CYS A 31 -20.91 6.02 -0.36
CA CYS A 31 -20.51 5.69 1.01
C CYS A 31 -19.90 6.91 1.73
N VAL A 32 -20.38 7.18 2.93
CA VAL A 32 -19.90 8.24 3.82
C VAL A 32 -19.34 7.61 5.07
N TYR A 33 -18.15 8.04 5.48
CA TYR A 33 -17.47 7.55 6.68
C TYR A 33 -17.32 8.68 7.70
N GLU A 34 -17.20 8.30 8.97
CA GLU A 34 -16.89 9.26 10.02
C GLU A 34 -15.51 9.91 9.77
N SER A 35 -15.42 11.20 10.06
CA SER A 35 -14.14 11.89 10.03
C SER A 35 -13.24 11.40 11.15
N THR A 36 -12.05 10.93 10.80
CA THR A 36 -11.02 10.59 11.79
C THR A 36 -10.12 11.80 12.03
N ASN A 37 -10.04 12.23 13.28
CA ASN A 37 -9.11 13.26 13.72
C ASN A 37 -7.91 12.58 14.40
N HIS A 38 -6.92 12.17 13.60
CA HIS A 38 -5.65 11.69 14.11
C HIS A 38 -4.58 12.74 13.88
N THR A 39 -3.87 13.12 14.94
CA THR A 39 -2.62 13.87 14.83
C THR A 39 -1.51 12.88 14.53
N MET A 40 -0.79 13.09 13.43
CA MET A 40 0.42 12.31 13.17
C MET A 40 1.53 12.79 14.11
N GLU A 41 2.19 11.84 14.75
CA GLU A 41 3.38 12.09 15.55
C GLU A 41 4.60 11.55 14.80
N ASN A 42 5.67 12.34 14.72
CA ASN A 42 6.96 11.83 14.24
C ASN A 42 7.55 10.96 15.36
N ILE A 43 7.68 9.66 15.13
CA ILE A 43 8.23 8.71 16.11
C ILE A 43 9.73 8.46 15.91
N ALA A 44 10.25 8.69 14.70
CA ALA A 44 11.67 8.51 14.38
C ALA A 44 12.05 9.22 13.08
N ASP A 45 13.31 9.65 12.99
CA ASP A 45 13.91 10.12 11.76
C ASP A 45 14.74 8.99 11.12
N LEU A 46 14.54 8.76 9.84
CA LEU A 46 15.29 7.75 9.09
C LEU A 46 16.67 8.29 8.69
N ASN A 47 17.63 7.39 8.47
CA ASN A 47 18.94 7.74 7.94
C ASN A 47 18.82 8.21 6.47
N GLY A 48 18.67 9.50 6.25
CA GLY A 48 18.45 10.10 4.94
C GLY A 48 19.62 9.97 3.96
N SER A 49 20.76 9.43 4.35
CA SER A 49 21.85 9.10 3.40
C SER A 49 21.70 7.70 2.79
N ILE A 50 20.88 6.83 3.39
CA ILE A 50 20.62 5.45 2.94
C ILE A 50 19.16 5.29 2.55
N LEU A 51 18.24 5.82 3.37
CA LEU A 51 16.79 5.73 3.22
C LEU A 51 16.24 7.08 2.74
N ASN A 52 16.75 7.57 1.61
CA ASN A 52 16.49 8.92 1.12
C ASN A 52 15.24 9.06 0.25
N GLU A 53 14.76 7.96 -0.32
CA GLU A 53 13.63 7.95 -1.26
C GLU A 53 12.71 6.75 -0.98
N ASN A 54 12.25 6.61 0.28
CA ASN A 54 11.38 5.50 0.63
C ASN A 54 10.08 5.54 -0.18
N SER A 55 9.79 4.48 -0.91
CA SER A 55 8.60 4.31 -1.76
C SER A 55 7.58 3.31 -1.20
N GLY A 56 7.96 2.50 -0.23
CA GLY A 56 7.04 1.54 0.39
C GLY A 56 7.51 1.07 1.76
N ILE A 57 6.56 0.72 2.62
CA ILE A 57 6.82 0.20 3.97
C ILE A 57 5.76 -0.82 4.37
N ILE A 58 6.18 -1.89 5.04
CA ILE A 58 5.30 -2.88 5.68
C ILE A 58 5.77 -3.21 7.08
N PHE A 59 4.85 -3.67 7.94
CA PHE A 59 5.17 -4.15 9.28
C PHE A 59 5.25 -5.68 9.27
N LEU A 60 6.35 -6.26 9.73
CA LEU A 60 6.60 -7.70 9.76
C LEU A 60 7.44 -8.08 10.99
N ASN A 61 6.91 -8.99 11.83
CA ASN A 61 7.61 -9.54 12.99
C ASN A 61 8.21 -8.46 13.92
N ASP A 62 7.41 -7.49 14.32
CA ASP A 62 7.77 -6.37 15.20
C ASP A 62 8.78 -5.37 14.60
N HIS A 63 9.15 -5.51 13.33
CA HIS A 63 10.00 -4.60 12.58
C HIS A 63 9.27 -4.03 11.37
N LEU A 64 9.89 -3.06 10.73
CA LEU A 64 9.42 -2.49 9.48
C LEU A 64 10.36 -2.92 8.35
N LEU A 65 9.79 -3.33 7.22
CA LEU A 65 10.54 -3.50 5.99
C LEU A 65 10.22 -2.34 5.06
N THR A 66 11.24 -1.72 4.51
CA THR A 66 11.10 -0.59 3.58
C THR A 66 12.02 -0.74 2.37
N ILE A 67 11.68 -0.05 1.31
CA ILE A 67 12.41 0.01 0.04
C ILE A 67 12.60 1.46 -0.37
N ASN A 68 13.64 1.72 -1.15
CA ASN A 68 13.81 2.99 -1.84
C ASN A 68 13.25 2.90 -3.27
N ASP A 69 12.90 4.05 -3.80
CA ASP A 69 12.42 4.29 -5.16
C ASP A 69 13.46 3.90 -6.23
N GLY A 70 13.07 4.05 -7.49
CA GLY A 70 13.85 3.71 -8.67
C GLY A 70 15.24 4.32 -8.72
N GLY A 71 16.19 3.57 -9.30
CA GLY A 71 17.57 4.01 -9.43
C GLY A 71 18.44 3.79 -8.18
N ASN A 72 17.85 3.38 -7.06
CA ASN A 72 18.55 2.99 -5.85
C ASN A 72 18.99 1.50 -5.89
N SER A 73 19.63 1.04 -4.82
CA SER A 73 20.02 -0.37 -4.70
C SER A 73 18.80 -1.31 -4.67
N ASN A 74 18.96 -2.53 -5.16
CA ASN A 74 17.98 -3.61 -5.07
C ASN A 74 17.94 -4.23 -3.67
N THR A 75 17.70 -3.38 -2.66
CA THR A 75 17.79 -3.72 -1.23
C THR A 75 16.48 -3.45 -0.52
N ILE A 76 16.01 -4.42 0.25
CA ILE A 76 14.98 -4.25 1.26
C ILE A 76 15.69 -3.98 2.58
N PHE A 77 15.32 -2.90 3.26
CA PHE A 77 15.86 -2.52 4.55
C PHE A 77 14.91 -2.95 5.66
N GLU A 78 15.41 -3.70 6.63
CA GLU A 78 14.69 -3.98 7.87
C GLU A 78 15.12 -2.96 8.92
N ILE A 79 14.16 -2.23 9.45
CA ILE A 79 14.37 -1.18 10.45
C ILE A 79 13.55 -1.46 11.70
N ASP A 80 14.03 -0.98 12.84
CA ASP A 80 13.26 -0.98 14.07
C ASP A 80 12.25 0.20 14.09
N THR A 81 11.41 0.24 15.12
CA THR A 81 10.43 1.34 15.30
C THR A 81 11.07 2.67 15.69
N LEU A 82 12.38 2.71 15.91
CA LEU A 82 13.16 3.93 16.16
C LEU A 82 13.92 4.40 14.89
N GLY A 83 13.69 3.73 13.74
CA GLY A 83 14.28 4.10 12.45
C GLY A 83 15.71 3.60 12.22
N SER A 84 16.24 2.73 13.12
CA SER A 84 17.59 2.17 12.96
C SER A 84 17.56 0.99 12.00
N ILE A 85 18.49 0.94 11.04
CA ILE A 85 18.64 -0.20 10.14
C ILE A 85 19.19 -1.40 10.93
N ILE A 86 18.43 -2.49 10.95
CA ILE A 86 18.80 -3.76 11.60
C ILE A 86 19.49 -4.68 10.59
N ARG A 87 18.97 -4.71 9.36
CA ARG A 87 19.45 -5.60 8.32
C ARG A 87 19.18 -5.03 6.93
N GLU A 88 20.09 -5.32 6.02
CA GLU A 88 19.97 -5.08 4.59
C GLU A 88 19.80 -6.41 3.86
N ILE A 89 18.77 -6.53 3.04
CA ILE A 89 18.41 -7.75 2.31
C ILE A 89 18.51 -7.46 0.82
N THR A 90 19.60 -7.88 0.18
CA THR A 90 19.76 -7.74 -1.26
C THR A 90 18.85 -8.72 -1.99
N VAL A 91 18.02 -8.24 -2.91
CA VAL A 91 17.19 -9.06 -3.77
C VAL A 91 18.01 -9.53 -4.97
N LEU A 92 18.40 -10.81 -4.96
CA LEU A 92 19.25 -11.39 -6.01
C LEU A 92 18.50 -11.50 -7.35
N ASN A 93 19.23 -11.33 -8.45
CA ASN A 93 18.72 -11.42 -9.82
C ASN A 93 17.59 -10.42 -10.15
N ALA A 94 17.52 -9.32 -9.41
CA ALA A 94 16.63 -8.20 -9.68
C ALA A 94 17.44 -6.90 -9.71
N SER A 95 16.91 -5.89 -10.38
CA SER A 95 17.37 -4.51 -10.31
C SER A 95 16.23 -3.65 -9.80
N ASN A 96 16.53 -2.58 -9.09
CA ASN A 96 15.55 -1.56 -8.77
C ASN A 96 15.48 -0.59 -9.96
N VAL A 97 14.51 -0.80 -10.85
CA VAL A 97 14.27 0.10 -11.99
C VAL A 97 13.38 1.25 -11.54
N ASP A 98 12.27 0.90 -10.85
CA ASP A 98 11.32 1.89 -10.34
C ASP A 98 10.41 1.21 -9.29
N TRP A 99 11.01 0.87 -8.13
CA TRP A 99 10.31 0.19 -7.05
C TRP A 99 9.38 1.15 -6.33
N GLU A 100 8.08 0.85 -6.29
CA GLU A 100 7.05 1.73 -5.76
C GLU A 100 6.23 1.12 -4.62
N ALA A 101 6.24 -0.20 -4.52
CA ALA A 101 5.39 -0.87 -3.55
C ALA A 101 6.07 -2.08 -2.93
N ILE A 102 5.76 -2.33 -1.66
CA ILE A 102 6.12 -3.55 -0.94
C ILE A 102 4.87 -4.11 -0.26
N SER A 103 4.69 -5.41 -0.31
CA SER A 103 3.60 -6.10 0.38
C SER A 103 4.05 -7.48 0.85
N GLN A 104 3.19 -8.16 1.61
CA GLN A 104 3.51 -9.48 2.15
C GLN A 104 2.28 -10.38 2.28
N ASN A 105 2.54 -11.67 2.31
CA ASN A 105 1.66 -12.69 2.86
C ASN A 105 2.39 -13.49 3.94
N SER A 106 1.81 -14.59 4.41
CA SER A 106 2.39 -15.42 5.47
C SER A 106 3.73 -16.09 5.13
N GLN A 107 4.15 -16.08 3.86
CA GLN A 107 5.31 -16.85 3.38
C GLN A 107 6.32 -16.00 2.59
N SER A 108 5.90 -14.88 2.04
CA SER A 108 6.69 -14.11 1.06
C SER A 108 6.49 -12.61 1.21
N VAL A 109 7.54 -11.88 0.89
CA VAL A 109 7.50 -10.43 0.66
C VAL A 109 7.53 -10.20 -0.86
N PHE A 110 6.72 -9.28 -1.33
CA PHE A 110 6.60 -8.90 -2.73
C PHE A 110 7.03 -7.45 -2.88
N VAL A 111 7.84 -7.19 -3.90
CA VAL A 111 8.24 -5.83 -4.29
C VAL A 111 7.66 -5.54 -5.67
N GLY A 112 6.97 -4.43 -5.80
CA GLY A 112 6.41 -3.95 -7.07
C GLY A 112 7.38 -2.99 -7.75
N ASP A 113 8.01 -3.44 -8.83
CA ASP A 113 8.81 -2.62 -9.74
C ASP A 113 7.89 -2.08 -10.85
N ILE A 114 7.03 -1.15 -10.46
CA ILE A 114 5.85 -0.71 -11.23
C ILE A 114 5.83 0.78 -11.55
N GLY A 115 6.82 1.53 -11.13
CA GLY A 115 6.91 2.95 -11.43
C GLY A 115 7.08 3.20 -12.94
N ASN A 116 6.48 4.26 -13.44
CA ASN A 116 6.49 4.61 -14.86
C ASN A 116 6.28 6.11 -15.07
N ASN A 117 7.10 6.92 -14.43
CA ASN A 117 7.01 8.38 -14.43
C ASN A 117 7.03 8.99 -15.83
N SER A 118 7.72 8.34 -16.78
CA SER A 118 7.79 8.78 -18.18
C SER A 118 6.70 8.19 -19.09
N GLY A 119 5.89 7.24 -18.59
CA GLY A 119 4.87 6.55 -19.38
C GLY A 119 5.43 5.65 -20.49
N SER A 120 6.70 5.23 -20.40
CA SER A 120 7.41 4.49 -21.45
C SER A 120 7.64 3.00 -21.13
N ARG A 121 7.31 2.54 -19.92
CA ARG A 121 7.45 1.12 -19.55
C ARG A 121 6.26 0.31 -20.07
N GLU A 122 6.58 -0.86 -20.67
CA GLU A 122 5.59 -1.78 -21.24
C GLU A 122 5.52 -3.12 -20.46
N ASN A 123 6.37 -3.29 -19.44
CA ASN A 123 6.52 -4.54 -18.69
C ASN A 123 6.00 -4.46 -17.23
N LEU A 124 4.92 -3.73 -17.03
CA LEU A 124 4.26 -3.54 -15.73
C LEU A 124 3.22 -4.61 -15.47
#